data_207386c9ef4900b212297c70eedfc3d3
#
_entry.id   207386c9ef4900b212297c70eedfc3d3
#
_cell.length_a   1.000
_cell.length_b   1.000
_cell.length_c   1.000
_cell.angle_alpha   90.00
_cell.angle_beta   90.00
_cell.angle_gamma   90.00
#
_symmetry.space_group_name_H-M   'P 1'
#
loop_
_entity.id
_entity.type
_entity.pdbx_description
1 polymer ?
#
loop_
_entity_poly.entity_id
_entity_poly.type
_entity_poly.pdbx_seq_one_letter_code
_entity_poly.pdbx_strand_id
1 'polypeptide(L)'
;MTNNDILIRLRYAFDIKNTEMVKIFNLGGMDYTKEEVLNMLIKVNDDEEAPEEYIKCNDKMLEGFLNGFITFKRGPQKPKPGQPEGPPAVSGKESPNNMLLKKVKIALALTSEEMLDILYDGGVSVSKGELGAILRNPSHRNYKECGDRFVRNFLRGLTYKYRD
;
A
#
# COMPACT_ATOMS: atom_id res chain seq x y z
N MET A 1 5.51 -7.76 9.94
CA MET A 1 5.73 -6.41 9.37
C MET A 1 4.52 -5.56 9.67
N THR A 2 4.73 -4.37 10.20
CA THR A 2 3.63 -3.47 10.57
C THR A 2 3.20 -2.62 9.37
N ASN A 3 2.00 -1.99 9.48
CA ASN A 3 1.56 -1.04 8.48
C ASN A 3 2.49 0.17 8.39
N ASN A 4 3.08 0.56 9.52
CA ASN A 4 4.08 1.64 9.55
C ASN A 4 5.31 1.28 8.71
N ASP A 5 5.77 0.01 8.80
CA ASP A 5 6.87 -0.47 7.97
C ASP A 5 6.53 -0.42 6.48
N ILE A 6 5.29 -0.74 6.12
CA ILE A 6 4.81 -0.64 4.74
C ILE A 6 4.89 0.80 4.26
N LEU A 7 4.42 1.77 5.06
CA LEU A 7 4.50 3.19 4.71
C LEU A 7 5.94 3.63 4.49
N ILE A 8 6.85 3.25 5.39
CA ILE A 8 8.27 3.60 5.30
C ILE A 8 8.87 3.05 4.02
N ARG A 9 8.57 1.80 3.69
CA ARG A 9 9.11 1.14 2.50
C ARG A 9 8.53 1.70 1.20
N LEU A 10 7.25 2.04 1.17
CA LEU A 10 6.63 2.70 0.01
C LEU A 10 7.24 4.07 -0.22
N ARG A 11 7.40 4.84 0.85
CA ARG A 11 8.04 6.15 0.78
C ARG A 11 9.44 6.03 0.16
N TYR A 12 10.20 5.07 0.61
CA TYR A 12 11.56 4.82 0.10
C TYR A 12 11.54 4.37 -1.37
N ALA A 13 10.70 3.38 -1.71
CA ALA A 13 10.67 2.80 -3.05
C ALA A 13 10.33 3.83 -4.13
N PHE A 14 9.43 4.76 -3.84
CA PHE A 14 8.97 5.77 -4.79
C PHE A 14 9.59 7.16 -4.56
N ASP A 15 10.54 7.26 -3.63
CA ASP A 15 11.19 8.53 -3.28
C ASP A 15 10.17 9.64 -3.00
N ILE A 16 9.18 9.34 -2.18
CA ILE A 16 8.10 10.26 -1.85
C ILE A 16 8.57 11.24 -0.77
N LYS A 17 8.35 12.52 -1.00
CA LYS A 17 8.68 13.56 -0.02
C LYS A 17 7.66 13.55 1.13
N ASN A 18 8.08 14.04 2.29
CA ASN A 18 7.18 14.08 3.46
C ASN A 18 5.92 14.91 3.19
N THR A 19 6.04 16.02 2.45
CA THR A 19 4.90 16.84 2.05
C THR A 19 3.96 16.09 1.10
N GLU A 20 4.53 15.25 0.25
CA GLU A 20 3.73 14.40 -0.66
C GLU A 20 3.03 13.29 0.11
N MET A 21 3.64 12.73 1.16
CA MET A 21 2.98 11.76 2.04
C MET A 21 1.70 12.35 2.65
N VAL A 22 1.77 13.59 3.14
CA VAL A 22 0.60 14.32 3.66
C VAL A 22 -0.47 14.46 2.59
N LYS A 23 -0.08 14.84 1.37
CA LYS A 23 -1.00 14.99 0.24
C LYS A 23 -1.67 13.67 -0.11
N ILE A 24 -0.93 12.58 -0.12
CA ILE A 24 -1.47 11.26 -0.44
C ILE A 24 -2.53 10.85 0.58
N PHE A 25 -2.27 11.03 1.88
CA PHE A 25 -3.28 10.78 2.91
C PHE A 25 -4.52 11.63 2.68
N ASN A 26 -4.34 12.92 2.39
CA ASN A 26 -5.45 13.83 2.13
C ASN A 26 -6.29 13.39 0.92
N LEU A 27 -5.64 12.97 -0.16
CA LEU A 27 -6.33 12.45 -1.34
C LEU A 27 -7.15 11.18 -1.02
N GLY A 28 -6.74 10.44 -0.01
CA GLY A 28 -7.46 9.27 0.49
C GLY A 28 -8.51 9.59 1.54
N GLY A 29 -8.76 10.88 1.80
CA GLY A 29 -9.78 11.31 2.77
C GLY A 29 -9.29 11.41 4.20
N MET A 30 -7.97 11.42 4.43
CA MET A 30 -7.39 11.45 5.77
C MET A 30 -6.51 12.68 5.95
N ASP A 31 -6.93 13.59 6.83
CA ASP A 31 -6.22 14.83 7.10
C ASP A 31 -5.25 14.65 8.28
N TYR A 32 -3.97 14.58 7.96
CA TYR A 32 -2.90 14.54 8.97
C TYR A 32 -1.95 15.69 8.75
N THR A 33 -1.41 16.20 9.86
CA THR A 33 -0.34 17.20 9.80
C THR A 33 0.97 16.53 9.37
N LYS A 34 1.93 17.34 8.91
CA LYS A 34 3.27 16.84 8.57
C LYS A 34 3.91 16.15 9.79
N GLU A 35 3.75 16.73 10.97
CA GLU A 35 4.28 16.15 12.21
C GLU A 35 3.68 14.78 12.50
N GLU A 36 2.35 14.65 12.35
CA GLU A 36 1.67 13.36 12.53
C GLU A 36 2.19 12.30 11.56
N VAL A 37 2.37 12.68 10.29
CA VAL A 37 2.91 11.76 9.28
C VAL A 37 4.34 11.36 9.63
N LEU A 38 5.18 12.30 10.05
CA LEU A 38 6.55 11.99 10.49
C LEU A 38 6.55 11.02 11.67
N ASN A 39 5.61 11.16 12.58
CA ASN A 39 5.47 10.27 13.73
C ASN A 39 5.00 8.85 13.32
N MET A 40 4.31 8.71 12.20
CA MET A 40 3.99 7.40 11.61
C MET A 40 5.21 6.76 10.95
N LEU A 41 6.18 7.57 10.51
CA LEU A 41 7.36 7.08 9.79
C LEU A 41 8.55 6.78 10.71
N ILE A 42 8.37 6.89 12.01
CA ILE A 42 9.41 6.52 12.97
C ILE A 42 9.61 5.00 12.89
N LYS A 43 10.86 4.58 12.69
CA LYS A 43 11.21 3.16 12.66
C LYS A 43 11.27 2.62 14.08
N VAL A 44 10.46 1.63 14.39
CA VAL A 44 10.46 0.94 15.68
C VAL A 44 10.80 -0.53 15.45
N ASN A 45 11.87 -1.00 16.09
CA ASN A 45 12.28 -2.40 16.01
C ASN A 45 11.48 -3.25 17.01
N ASP A 46 11.37 -4.55 16.74
CA ASP A 46 10.53 -5.47 17.53
C ASP A 46 10.89 -5.51 19.02
N ASP A 47 12.15 -5.29 19.35
CA ASP A 47 12.67 -5.33 20.72
C ASP A 47 12.73 -3.95 21.40
N GLU A 48 12.19 -2.92 20.76
CA GLU A 48 12.22 -1.55 21.28
C GLU A 48 10.80 -1.08 21.63
N GLU A 49 10.72 -0.23 22.65
CA GLU A 49 9.47 0.48 22.93
C GLU A 49 9.33 1.65 21.95
N ALA A 50 8.11 1.85 21.47
CA ALA A 50 7.83 2.99 20.60
C ALA A 50 7.96 4.29 21.39
N PRO A 51 8.53 5.35 20.76
CA PRO A 51 8.51 6.68 21.38
C PRO A 51 7.08 7.14 21.67
N GLU A 52 6.92 8.04 22.65
CA GLU A 52 5.61 8.55 23.02
C GLU A 52 4.87 9.21 21.86
N GLU A 53 5.61 9.92 21.00
CA GLU A 53 5.06 10.61 19.84
C GLU A 53 4.69 9.67 18.67
N TYR A 54 5.10 8.41 18.72
CA TYR A 54 4.84 7.43 17.65
C TYR A 54 3.34 7.27 17.40
N ILE A 55 2.95 7.31 16.14
CA ILE A 55 1.56 7.08 15.73
C ILE A 55 1.49 5.77 14.96
N LYS A 56 0.73 4.83 15.50
CA LYS A 56 0.52 3.53 14.85
C LYS A 56 -0.46 3.69 13.69
N CYS A 57 -0.06 3.20 12.52
CA CYS A 57 -0.92 3.16 11.35
C CYS A 57 -1.82 1.91 11.42
N ASN A 58 -3.12 2.10 11.59
CA ASN A 58 -4.07 0.99 11.56
C ASN A 58 -4.44 0.64 10.11
N ASP A 59 -5.23 -0.42 9.94
CA ASP A 59 -5.58 -0.92 8.60
C ASP A 59 -6.39 0.11 7.80
N LYS A 60 -7.28 0.86 8.46
CA LYS A 60 -8.07 1.90 7.79
C LYS A 60 -7.20 3.06 7.31
N MET A 61 -6.22 3.45 8.11
CA MET A 61 -5.26 4.49 7.74
C MET A 61 -4.44 4.06 6.54
N LEU A 62 -3.97 2.81 6.52
CA LEU A 62 -3.22 2.29 5.38
C LEU A 62 -4.10 2.23 4.13
N GLU A 63 -5.34 1.78 4.25
CA GLU A 63 -6.27 1.75 3.12
C GLU A 63 -6.51 3.15 2.57
N GLY A 64 -6.71 4.15 3.43
CA GLY A 64 -6.85 5.54 3.02
C GLY A 64 -5.61 6.04 2.28
N PHE A 65 -4.42 5.74 2.81
CA PHE A 65 -3.17 6.08 2.13
C PHE A 65 -3.09 5.46 0.73
N LEU A 66 -3.40 4.17 0.62
CA LEU A 66 -3.31 3.48 -0.67
C LEU A 66 -4.35 4.00 -1.66
N ASN A 67 -5.55 4.32 -1.20
CA ASN A 67 -6.56 4.97 -2.04
C ASN A 67 -6.08 6.33 -2.55
N GLY A 68 -5.46 7.12 -1.67
CA GLY A 68 -4.86 8.39 -2.05
C GLY A 68 -3.70 8.23 -3.01
N PHE A 69 -2.92 7.18 -2.84
CA PHE A 69 -1.80 6.85 -3.73
C PHE A 69 -2.28 6.57 -5.17
N ILE A 70 -3.41 5.89 -5.31
CA ILE A 70 -4.02 5.66 -6.62
C ILE A 70 -4.32 7.01 -7.29
N THR A 71 -4.99 7.91 -6.58
CA THR A 71 -5.31 9.25 -7.09
C THR A 71 -4.04 10.06 -7.38
N PHE A 72 -3.04 9.96 -6.51
CA PHE A 72 -1.77 10.65 -6.67
C PHE A 72 -1.03 10.22 -7.95
N LYS A 73 -1.07 8.93 -8.28
CA LYS A 73 -0.39 8.38 -9.47
C LYS A 73 -1.22 8.47 -10.74
N ARG A 74 -2.53 8.30 -10.67
CA ARG A 74 -3.41 8.25 -11.84
C ARG A 74 -4.21 9.52 -12.08
N GLY A 75 -4.20 10.43 -11.11
CA GLY A 75 -5.06 11.61 -11.14
C GLY A 75 -6.48 11.30 -10.67
N PRO A 76 -7.33 12.34 -10.50
CA PRO A 76 -8.70 12.16 -10.06
C PRO A 76 -9.48 11.25 -11.02
N GLN A 77 -10.16 10.24 -10.46
CA GLN A 77 -10.99 9.31 -11.24
C GLN A 77 -12.43 9.82 -11.22
N LYS A 78 -13.11 9.74 -12.37
CA LYS A 78 -14.54 10.08 -12.43
C LYS A 78 -15.33 9.04 -11.66
N PRO A 79 -16.26 9.44 -10.78
CA PRO A 79 -17.10 8.47 -10.10
C PRO A 79 -17.96 7.72 -11.13
N LYS A 80 -18.15 6.43 -10.89
CA LYS A 80 -19.05 5.62 -11.71
C LYS A 80 -20.49 6.05 -11.41
N PRO A 81 -21.43 5.86 -12.36
CA PRO A 81 -22.85 6.18 -12.10
C PRO A 81 -23.33 5.52 -10.78
N GLY A 82 -23.93 6.32 -9.91
CA GLY A 82 -24.43 5.86 -8.63
C GLY A 82 -23.42 5.85 -7.48
N GLN A 83 -22.17 6.25 -7.73
CA GLN A 83 -21.15 6.38 -6.68
C GLN A 83 -20.99 7.84 -6.25
N PRO A 84 -20.76 8.09 -4.94
CA PRO A 84 -20.52 9.46 -4.48
C PRO A 84 -19.16 9.97 -5.01
N GLU A 85 -19.07 11.28 -5.15
CA GLU A 85 -17.79 11.93 -5.46
C GLU A 85 -16.88 11.88 -4.23
N GLY A 86 -15.57 11.90 -4.49
CA GLY A 86 -14.57 11.94 -3.45
C GLY A 86 -13.79 10.64 -3.31
N PRO A 87 -12.95 10.54 -2.25
CA PRO A 87 -12.14 9.34 -2.03
C PRO A 87 -13.02 8.10 -1.81
N PRO A 88 -12.55 6.91 -2.25
CA PRO A 88 -13.27 5.67 -1.98
C PRO A 88 -13.46 5.46 -0.48
N ALA A 89 -14.58 4.87 -0.11
CA ALA A 89 -14.84 4.53 1.29
C ALA A 89 -13.83 3.48 1.77
N VAL A 90 -13.36 3.66 3.01
CA VAL A 90 -12.45 2.72 3.65
C VAL A 90 -13.28 1.60 4.27
N SER A 91 -13.09 0.36 3.82
CA SER A 91 -13.85 -0.78 4.30
C SER A 91 -13.29 -1.39 5.58
N GLY A 92 -11.97 -1.41 5.72
CA GLY A 92 -11.27 -2.02 6.85
C GLY A 92 -11.39 -3.55 6.92
N LYS A 93 -11.87 -4.19 5.86
CA LYS A 93 -12.19 -5.63 5.86
C LYS A 93 -11.13 -6.52 5.23
N GLU A 94 -10.29 -5.98 4.39
CA GLU A 94 -9.30 -6.77 3.67
C GLU A 94 -7.96 -6.77 4.42
N SER A 95 -7.23 -7.89 4.32
CA SER A 95 -5.87 -7.99 4.83
C SER A 95 -5.00 -6.87 4.25
N PRO A 96 -4.22 -6.16 5.07
CA PRO A 96 -3.34 -5.09 4.59
C PRO A 96 -2.40 -5.55 3.48
N ASN A 97 -1.88 -6.77 3.57
CA ASN A 97 -0.94 -7.30 2.58
C ASN A 97 -1.58 -7.45 1.21
N ASN A 98 -2.77 -8.03 1.15
CA ASN A 98 -3.50 -8.21 -0.11
C ASN A 98 -3.93 -6.87 -0.69
N MET A 99 -4.39 -5.98 0.17
CA MET A 99 -4.80 -4.63 -0.19
C MET A 99 -3.64 -3.84 -0.81
N LEU A 100 -2.46 -3.97 -0.24
CA LEU A 100 -1.25 -3.33 -0.77
C LEU A 100 -0.98 -3.75 -2.21
N LEU A 101 -0.97 -5.06 -2.49
CA LEU A 101 -0.71 -5.55 -3.84
C LEU A 101 -1.75 -5.06 -4.83
N LYS A 102 -3.03 -5.15 -4.47
CA LYS A 102 -4.13 -4.72 -5.34
C LYS A 102 -4.05 -3.24 -5.67
N LYS A 103 -3.90 -2.41 -4.66
CA LYS A 103 -3.95 -0.95 -4.84
C LYS A 103 -2.70 -0.39 -5.50
N VAL A 104 -1.53 -0.98 -5.23
CA VAL A 104 -0.31 -0.61 -5.95
C VAL A 104 -0.41 -1.01 -7.41
N LYS A 105 -0.95 -2.20 -7.70
CA LYS A 105 -1.20 -2.63 -9.09
C LYS A 105 -2.07 -1.62 -9.84
N ILE A 106 -3.14 -1.14 -9.19
CA ILE A 106 -4.05 -0.15 -9.78
C ILE A 106 -3.33 1.20 -9.95
N ALA A 107 -2.67 1.68 -8.90
CA ALA A 107 -2.00 2.99 -8.89
C ALA A 107 -0.97 3.13 -10.01
N LEU A 108 -0.22 2.05 -10.25
CA LEU A 108 0.86 2.05 -11.24
C LEU A 108 0.43 1.46 -12.59
N ALA A 109 -0.85 1.07 -12.72
CA ALA A 109 -1.40 0.45 -13.92
C ALA A 109 -0.57 -0.76 -14.38
N LEU A 110 -0.19 -1.61 -13.43
CA LEU A 110 0.65 -2.78 -13.72
C LEU A 110 -0.17 -3.93 -14.27
N THR A 111 0.41 -4.65 -15.24
CA THR A 111 -0.14 -5.94 -15.69
C THR A 111 0.24 -7.04 -14.71
N SER A 112 -0.42 -8.19 -14.82
CA SER A 112 -0.05 -9.36 -14.02
C SER A 112 1.38 -9.81 -14.30
N GLU A 113 1.83 -9.75 -15.54
CA GLU A 113 3.21 -10.08 -15.92
C GLU A 113 4.22 -9.13 -15.25
N GLU A 114 3.92 -7.84 -15.23
CA GLU A 114 4.77 -6.85 -14.55
C GLU A 114 4.82 -7.11 -13.04
N MET A 115 3.69 -7.48 -12.43
CA MET A 115 3.64 -7.86 -11.01
C MET A 115 4.52 -9.07 -10.74
N LEU A 116 4.48 -10.08 -11.62
CA LEU A 116 5.32 -11.28 -11.48
C LEU A 116 6.81 -10.94 -11.60
N ASP A 117 7.16 -10.04 -12.50
CA ASP A 117 8.55 -9.58 -12.67
C ASP A 117 9.05 -8.85 -11.42
N ILE A 118 8.22 -7.99 -10.85
CA ILE A 118 8.56 -7.25 -9.61
C ILE A 118 8.80 -8.24 -8.47
N LEU A 119 7.92 -9.22 -8.33
CA LEU A 119 8.05 -10.26 -7.29
C LEU A 119 9.31 -11.09 -7.49
N TYR A 120 9.59 -11.49 -8.71
CA TYR A 120 10.80 -12.26 -9.04
C TYR A 120 12.06 -11.48 -8.71
N ASP A 121 12.13 -10.21 -9.11
CA ASP A 121 13.27 -9.35 -8.81
C ASP A 121 13.43 -9.13 -7.30
N GLY A 122 12.33 -9.15 -6.57
CA GLY A 122 12.33 -9.06 -5.12
C GLY A 122 12.68 -10.35 -4.40
N GLY A 123 12.78 -11.47 -5.13
CA GLY A 123 13.22 -12.75 -4.57
C GLY A 123 12.13 -13.81 -4.40
N VAL A 124 10.95 -13.60 -5.00
CA VAL A 124 9.85 -14.57 -4.91
C VAL A 124 9.35 -14.96 -6.30
N SER A 125 9.33 -16.27 -6.58
CA SER A 125 8.78 -16.81 -7.82
C SER A 125 7.40 -17.40 -7.53
N VAL A 126 6.37 -16.86 -8.18
CA VAL A 126 4.99 -17.35 -8.03
C VAL A 126 4.37 -17.53 -9.40
N SER A 127 3.38 -18.42 -9.46
CA SER A 127 2.63 -18.63 -10.70
C SER A 127 1.59 -17.51 -10.88
N LYS A 128 1.15 -17.34 -12.12
CA LYS A 128 0.07 -16.40 -12.44
C LYS A 128 -1.22 -16.74 -11.68
N GLY A 129 -1.49 -18.05 -11.51
CA GLY A 129 -2.64 -18.50 -10.74
C GLY A 129 -2.57 -18.15 -9.26
N GLU A 130 -1.39 -18.27 -8.66
CA GLU A 130 -1.19 -17.89 -7.25
C GLU A 130 -1.37 -16.39 -7.07
N LEU A 131 -0.80 -15.59 -7.96
CA LEU A 131 -0.99 -14.13 -7.94
C LEU A 131 -2.46 -13.78 -8.11
N GLY A 132 -3.14 -14.43 -9.06
CA GLY A 132 -4.58 -14.23 -9.27
C GLY A 132 -5.40 -14.51 -8.03
N ALA A 133 -5.07 -15.55 -7.27
CA ALA A 133 -5.78 -15.89 -6.03
C ALA A 133 -5.62 -14.78 -4.97
N ILE A 134 -4.44 -14.18 -4.88
CA ILE A 134 -4.16 -13.07 -3.97
C ILE A 134 -4.92 -11.80 -4.36
N LEU A 135 -5.08 -11.57 -5.67
CA LEU A 135 -5.72 -10.36 -6.20
C LEU A 135 -7.24 -10.46 -6.29
N ARG A 136 -7.83 -11.59 -5.94
CA ARG A 136 -9.30 -11.77 -5.98
C ARG A 136 -9.99 -11.03 -4.85
N ASN A 137 -11.31 -10.87 -4.99
CA ASN A 137 -12.15 -10.32 -3.93
C ASN A 137 -12.07 -11.25 -2.70
N PRO A 138 -11.97 -10.70 -1.46
CA PRO A 138 -11.92 -11.53 -0.25
C PRO A 138 -13.08 -12.50 -0.07
N SER A 139 -14.23 -12.22 -0.69
CA SER A 139 -15.40 -13.11 -0.63
C SER A 139 -15.30 -14.29 -1.61
N HIS A 140 -14.33 -14.29 -2.53
CA HIS A 140 -14.16 -15.37 -3.48
C HIS A 140 -13.60 -16.61 -2.79
N ARG A 141 -14.19 -17.80 -3.07
CA ARG A 141 -13.77 -19.03 -2.39
C ARG A 141 -12.31 -19.42 -2.63
N ASN A 142 -11.73 -18.97 -3.75
CA ASN A 142 -10.33 -19.24 -4.09
C ASN A 142 -9.40 -18.07 -3.73
N TYR A 143 -9.88 -17.13 -2.91
CA TYR A 143 -9.06 -16.04 -2.40
C TYR A 143 -7.97 -16.59 -1.48
N LYS A 144 -6.77 -16.05 -1.61
CA LYS A 144 -5.63 -16.45 -0.79
C LYS A 144 -5.05 -15.22 -0.10
N GLU A 145 -4.85 -15.32 1.21
CA GLU A 145 -4.16 -14.27 1.95
C GLU A 145 -2.66 -14.29 1.66
N CYS A 146 -2.09 -13.11 1.55
CA CYS A 146 -0.69 -12.88 1.25
C CYS A 146 0.11 -12.75 2.56
N GLY A 147 1.19 -13.51 2.69
CA GLY A 147 2.03 -13.45 3.88
C GLY A 147 3.02 -12.28 3.85
N ASP A 148 3.60 -11.99 5.02
CA ASP A 148 4.56 -10.89 5.18
C ASP A 148 5.80 -11.04 4.32
N ARG A 149 6.32 -12.26 4.19
CA ARG A 149 7.48 -12.53 3.35
C ARG A 149 7.24 -12.13 1.91
N PHE A 150 6.06 -12.44 1.40
CA PHE A 150 5.63 -12.10 0.05
C PHE A 150 5.63 -10.58 -0.14
N VAL A 151 5.06 -9.87 0.83
CA VAL A 151 4.98 -8.40 0.82
C VAL A 151 6.37 -7.77 0.88
N ARG A 152 7.26 -8.28 1.74
CA ARG A 152 8.64 -7.78 1.81
C ARG A 152 9.34 -7.89 0.48
N ASN A 153 9.19 -9.02 -0.19
CA ASN A 153 9.79 -9.24 -1.50
C ASN A 153 9.18 -8.35 -2.58
N PHE A 154 7.86 -8.14 -2.50
CA PHE A 154 7.18 -7.21 -3.41
C PHE A 154 7.72 -5.78 -3.24
N LEU A 155 7.81 -5.31 -2.00
CA LEU A 155 8.33 -3.96 -1.70
C LEU A 155 9.79 -3.82 -2.14
N ARG A 156 10.60 -4.88 -1.98
CA ARG A 156 11.98 -4.89 -2.48
C ARG A 156 12.02 -4.77 -3.99
N GLY A 157 11.17 -5.52 -4.69
CA GLY A 157 11.08 -5.46 -6.15
C GLY A 157 10.63 -4.09 -6.64
N LEU A 158 9.69 -3.45 -5.94
CA LEU A 158 9.28 -2.08 -6.25
C LEU A 158 10.47 -1.11 -6.10
N THR A 159 11.26 -1.29 -5.06
CA THR A 159 12.45 -0.45 -4.84
C THR A 159 13.43 -0.59 -6.01
N TYR A 160 13.70 -1.81 -6.45
CA TYR A 160 14.59 -2.05 -7.59
C TYR A 160 14.05 -1.41 -8.88
N LYS A 161 12.74 -1.48 -9.10
CA LYS A 161 12.13 -0.96 -10.32
C LYS A 161 12.03 0.56 -10.34
N TYR A 162 11.67 1.19 -9.22
CA TYR A 162 11.30 2.60 -9.21
C TYR A 162 12.32 3.52 -8.57
N ARG A 163 13.15 3.04 -7.66
CA ARG A 163 14.17 3.88 -7.05
C ARG A 163 15.52 3.77 -7.74
N ASP A 164 15.89 2.59 -8.14
CA ASP A 164 17.19 2.34 -8.83
C ASP A 164 17.04 2.40 -10.38
#